data_76e68c000d6a28faa499a47afa4fbcbb
#
_entry.id   76e68c000d6a28faa499a47afa4fbcbb
#
_cell.length_a   1.000
_cell.length_b   1.000
_cell.length_c   1.000
_cell.angle_alpha   90.00
_cell.angle_beta   90.00
_cell.angle_gamma   90.00
#
_symmetry.space_group_name_H-M   'P 1'
#
loop_
_entity.id
_entity.type
_entity.pdbx_description
1 polymer ?
#
loop_
_entity_poly.entity_id
_entity_poly.type
_entity_poly.pdbx_seq_one_letter_code
_entity_poly.pdbx_strand_id
1 'polypeptide(L)'
;EILLNAKDELIRERNQQERENRERRAEVQRYEARINKKEELLEQRTAEFEKNEKIFAEKQAAMTKREESLEKQETLYRQELERISGLTAQEAKDLIIKNLENEAKHDAQGLINKIEQEAQLTAEKKAKDILITTIQRIAPEITSDITVTTVSLPSDEMKGRIIGREGRNIRTLETLTGVDIIIDDTPEAVVISCFDPVRKEIAKESLERLISDGRIHPARIEEIVQKVTHEVQNKIYEEGERALFDLGIHNMSTEGIRALGRLYFRTSYGQNVLTHSKEVAMAASMLAAEIGANRELAKRAAILHDIGKGAESDSDQNHAEVGAELARKMGEDARVINAIASHHNDVEPTSIEAVIVQIADAISAARPGARRETIDNYVKRLENLEAIAESFNGVEKAYAIQAGRELRILVNNEKIPDSDVKELARSIAKQIETDLRYPGRIRLTMIRETRIIEYAR
;
A
#
# COMPACT_ATOMS: atom_id res chain seq x y z
N GLU A 1 -28.28 -66.75 -6.54
CA GLU A 1 -28.47 -65.39 -5.89
C GLU A 1 -27.51 -65.22 -4.72
N ILE A 2 -27.43 -66.14 -3.75
CA ILE A 2 -26.59 -66.07 -2.54
C ILE A 2 -25.07 -66.00 -2.92
N LEU A 3 -24.63 -66.79 -3.92
CA LEU A 3 -23.24 -66.82 -4.41
C LEU A 3 -22.84 -65.49 -5.17
N LEU A 4 -23.82 -64.86 -5.80
CA LEU A 4 -23.57 -63.58 -6.52
C LEU A 4 -23.43 -62.44 -5.54
N ASN A 5 -24.30 -62.38 -4.52
CA ASN A 5 -24.22 -61.35 -3.47
C ASN A 5 -22.94 -61.46 -2.65
N ALA A 6 -22.51 -62.68 -2.30
CA ALA A 6 -21.24 -62.90 -1.59
C ALA A 6 -20.01 -62.48 -2.44
N LYS A 7 -20.10 -62.61 -3.77
CA LYS A 7 -19.04 -62.19 -4.69
C LYS A 7 -18.98 -60.68 -4.83
N ASP A 8 -20.13 -60.01 -4.84
CA ASP A 8 -20.22 -58.56 -4.87
C ASP A 8 -19.74 -57.92 -3.55
N GLU A 9 -20.04 -58.55 -2.43
CA GLU A 9 -19.57 -58.13 -1.11
C GLU A 9 -18.02 -58.24 -1.01
N LEU A 10 -17.45 -59.35 -1.44
CA LEU A 10 -16.02 -59.57 -1.51
C LEU A 10 -15.32 -58.53 -2.43
N ILE A 11 -15.93 -58.16 -3.54
CA ILE A 11 -15.39 -57.15 -4.45
C ILE A 11 -15.45 -55.74 -3.77
N ARG A 12 -16.50 -55.45 -3.07
CA ARG A 12 -16.63 -54.20 -2.30
C ARG A 12 -15.59 -54.08 -1.18
N GLU A 13 -15.45 -55.14 -0.38
CA GLU A 13 -14.41 -55.21 0.67
C GLU A 13 -13.00 -55.06 0.09
N ARG A 14 -12.71 -55.77 -1.02
CA ARG A 14 -11.41 -55.66 -1.68
C ARG A 14 -11.15 -54.26 -2.20
N ASN A 15 -12.14 -53.61 -2.81
CA ASN A 15 -12.02 -52.24 -3.29
C ASN A 15 -11.86 -51.24 -2.15
N GLN A 16 -12.54 -51.47 -1.02
CA GLN A 16 -12.38 -50.65 0.18
C GLN A 16 -10.99 -50.82 0.77
N GLN A 17 -10.49 -52.06 0.87
CA GLN A 17 -9.15 -52.35 1.37
C GLN A 17 -8.04 -51.79 0.47
N GLU A 18 -8.25 -51.78 -0.86
CA GLU A 18 -7.35 -51.15 -1.80
C GLU A 18 -7.33 -49.63 -1.69
N ARG A 19 -8.50 -48.99 -1.40
CA ARG A 19 -8.57 -47.54 -1.10
C ARG A 19 -7.83 -47.21 0.18
N GLU A 20 -8.10 -47.89 1.26
CA GLU A 20 -7.43 -47.69 2.55
C GLU A 20 -5.92 -47.89 2.45
N ASN A 21 -5.48 -48.91 1.66
CA ASN A 21 -4.06 -49.13 1.40
C ASN A 21 -3.40 -48.02 0.55
N ARG A 22 -4.14 -47.44 -0.40
CA ARG A 22 -3.67 -46.26 -1.15
C ARG A 22 -3.56 -45.03 -0.27
N GLU A 23 -4.54 -44.79 0.57
CA GLU A 23 -4.51 -43.68 1.51
C GLU A 23 -3.34 -43.83 2.51
N ARG A 24 -3.18 -45.00 3.10
CA ARG A 24 -2.04 -45.30 3.97
C ARG A 24 -0.68 -45.11 3.26
N ARG A 25 -0.56 -45.57 2.02
CA ARG A 25 0.68 -45.38 1.26
C ARG A 25 0.95 -43.89 0.98
N ALA A 26 -0.09 -43.14 0.65
CA ALA A 26 0.03 -41.68 0.44
C ALA A 26 0.40 -40.95 1.73
N GLU A 27 -0.14 -41.39 2.87
CA GLU A 27 0.21 -40.84 4.18
C GLU A 27 1.65 -41.17 4.58
N VAL A 28 2.09 -42.41 4.39
CA VAL A 28 3.49 -42.80 4.62
C VAL A 28 4.44 -41.96 3.74
N GLN A 29 4.14 -41.79 2.45
CA GLN A 29 4.95 -40.93 1.58
C GLN A 29 5.02 -39.48 2.05
N ARG A 30 3.91 -38.93 2.58
CA ARG A 30 3.92 -37.58 3.17
C ARG A 30 4.78 -37.51 4.45
N TYR A 31 4.74 -38.58 5.27
CA TYR A 31 5.59 -38.66 6.46
C TYR A 31 7.07 -38.79 6.09
N GLU A 32 7.41 -39.64 5.11
CA GLU A 32 8.76 -39.78 4.60
C GLU A 32 9.32 -38.48 4.03
N ALA A 33 8.53 -37.75 3.22
CA ALA A 33 8.94 -36.47 2.69
C ALA A 33 9.14 -35.42 3.81
N ARG A 34 8.34 -35.50 4.88
CA ARG A 34 8.47 -34.61 6.03
C ARG A 34 9.68 -34.96 6.90
N ILE A 35 10.00 -36.24 7.02
CA ILE A 35 11.21 -36.73 7.72
C ILE A 35 12.44 -36.27 6.96
N ASN A 36 12.53 -36.54 5.64
CA ASN A 36 13.65 -36.13 4.81
C ASN A 36 13.92 -34.61 4.89
N LYS A 37 12.84 -33.82 4.86
CA LYS A 37 12.97 -32.35 5.03
C LYS A 37 13.47 -31.95 6.41
N LYS A 38 13.12 -32.71 7.44
CA LYS A 38 13.63 -32.48 8.79
C LYS A 38 15.08 -32.91 8.94
N GLU A 39 15.47 -34.02 8.29
CA GLU A 39 16.85 -34.47 8.26
C GLU A 39 17.76 -33.46 7.56
N GLU A 40 17.34 -32.96 6.38
CA GLU A 40 18.08 -31.93 5.66
C GLU A 40 18.24 -30.63 6.51
N LEU A 41 17.18 -30.23 7.22
CA LEU A 41 17.25 -29.08 8.14
C LEU A 41 18.15 -29.33 9.34
N LEU A 42 18.17 -30.56 9.85
CA LEU A 42 19.05 -30.97 10.93
C LEU A 42 20.52 -31.00 10.48
N GLU A 43 20.80 -31.51 9.30
CA GLU A 43 22.14 -31.52 8.71
C GLU A 43 22.66 -30.09 8.51
N GLN A 44 21.80 -29.18 7.99
CA GLN A 44 22.16 -27.77 7.86
C GLN A 44 22.48 -27.14 9.20
N ARG A 45 21.65 -27.39 10.22
CA ARG A 45 21.87 -26.85 11.56
C ARG A 45 23.12 -27.44 12.23
N THR A 46 23.38 -28.71 12.00
CA THR A 46 24.59 -29.38 12.54
C THR A 46 25.85 -28.81 11.89
N ALA A 47 25.83 -28.60 10.58
CA ALA A 47 26.94 -27.96 9.87
C ALA A 47 27.17 -26.51 10.32
N GLU A 48 26.10 -25.77 10.57
CA GLU A 48 26.16 -24.39 11.09
C GLU A 48 26.68 -24.38 12.55
N PHE A 49 26.26 -25.35 13.35
CA PHE A 49 26.75 -25.50 14.71
C PHE A 49 28.24 -25.83 14.76
N GLU A 50 28.71 -26.81 13.95
CA GLU A 50 30.12 -27.17 13.81
C GLU A 50 30.98 -25.99 13.33
N LYS A 51 30.45 -25.19 12.38
CA LYS A 51 31.11 -23.96 11.92
C LYS A 51 31.23 -22.93 13.04
N ASN A 52 30.18 -22.74 13.81
CA ASN A 52 30.17 -21.81 14.94
C ASN A 52 31.10 -22.29 16.06
N GLU A 53 31.14 -23.61 16.33
CA GLU A 53 32.05 -24.22 17.30
C GLU A 53 33.52 -24.01 16.91
N LYS A 54 33.82 -24.15 15.61
CA LYS A 54 35.16 -23.88 15.07
C LYS A 54 35.56 -22.43 15.22
N ILE A 55 34.64 -21.51 14.89
CA ILE A 55 34.86 -20.06 15.08
C ILE A 55 35.06 -19.72 16.56
N PHE A 56 34.29 -20.39 17.43
CA PHE A 56 34.45 -20.19 18.87
C PHE A 56 35.80 -20.71 19.41
N ALA A 57 36.23 -21.89 18.94
CA ALA A 57 37.52 -22.45 19.26
C ALA A 57 38.68 -21.56 18.73
N GLU A 58 38.57 -21.02 17.54
CA GLU A 58 39.55 -20.07 16.98
C GLU A 58 39.63 -18.78 17.81
N LYS A 59 38.47 -18.24 18.21
CA LYS A 59 38.42 -17.06 19.07
C LYS A 59 39.01 -17.34 20.46
N GLN A 60 38.75 -18.52 20.99
CA GLN A 60 39.31 -18.94 22.29
C GLN A 60 40.83 -19.07 22.23
N ALA A 61 41.35 -19.72 21.15
CA ALA A 61 42.77 -19.82 20.89
C ALA A 61 43.46 -18.44 20.67
N ALA A 62 42.78 -17.52 20.01
CA ALA A 62 43.24 -16.15 19.84
C ALA A 62 43.26 -15.37 21.16
N MET A 63 42.28 -15.60 22.03
CA MET A 63 42.24 -15.03 23.38
C MET A 63 43.41 -15.55 24.25
N THR A 64 43.64 -16.86 24.24
CA THR A 64 44.76 -17.46 25.02
C THR A 64 46.12 -16.91 24.55
N LYS A 65 46.32 -16.79 23.22
CA LYS A 65 47.53 -16.16 22.66
C LYS A 65 47.67 -14.69 23.09
N ARG A 66 46.54 -14.00 23.19
CA ARG A 66 46.55 -12.58 23.62
C ARG A 66 46.87 -12.46 25.11
N GLU A 67 46.35 -13.38 25.93
CA GLU A 67 46.67 -13.48 27.35
C GLU A 67 48.17 -13.74 27.58
N GLU A 68 48.76 -14.71 26.87
CA GLU A 68 50.20 -14.98 26.92
C GLU A 68 51.06 -13.78 26.45
N SER A 69 50.55 -13.02 25.46
CA SER A 69 51.21 -11.81 24.98
C SER A 69 51.17 -10.69 26.04
N LEU A 70 50.03 -10.55 26.73
CA LEU A 70 49.85 -9.59 27.82
C LEU A 70 50.77 -9.89 29.00
N GLU A 71 50.88 -11.18 29.39
CA GLU A 71 51.75 -11.62 30.50
C GLU A 71 53.22 -11.35 30.18
N LYS A 72 53.65 -11.53 28.91
CA LYS A 72 54.99 -11.14 28.46
C LYS A 72 55.17 -9.61 28.48
N GLN A 73 54.18 -8.84 28.08
CA GLN A 73 54.23 -7.40 28.14
C GLN A 73 54.30 -6.88 29.59
N GLU A 74 53.49 -7.47 30.47
CA GLU A 74 53.54 -7.14 31.91
C GLU A 74 54.93 -7.39 32.53
N THR A 75 55.56 -8.51 32.15
CA THR A 75 56.92 -8.83 32.60
C THR A 75 57.95 -7.82 32.04
N LEU A 76 57.83 -7.43 30.82
CA LEU A 76 58.66 -6.40 30.20
C LEU A 76 58.41 -5.01 30.81
N TYR A 77 57.15 -4.65 31.08
CA TYR A 77 56.82 -3.40 31.79
C TYR A 77 57.38 -3.37 33.18
N ARG A 78 57.34 -4.50 33.90
CA ARG A 78 57.92 -4.63 35.24
C ARG A 78 59.42 -4.46 35.20
N GLN A 79 60.11 -5.07 34.23
CA GLN A 79 61.55 -4.93 34.05
C GLN A 79 61.92 -3.51 33.62
N GLU A 80 61.10 -2.83 32.80
CA GLU A 80 61.32 -1.46 32.39
C GLU A 80 61.03 -0.49 33.56
N LEU A 81 60.05 -0.73 34.40
CA LEU A 81 59.77 0.01 35.60
C LEU A 81 60.90 -0.17 36.67
N GLU A 82 61.47 -1.36 36.79
CA GLU A 82 62.64 -1.62 37.63
C GLU A 82 63.89 -0.90 37.07
N ARG A 83 64.03 -0.75 35.74
CA ARG A 83 65.12 -0.02 35.07
C ARG A 83 64.97 1.51 35.18
N ILE A 84 63.74 1.99 35.22
CA ILE A 84 63.39 3.42 35.33
C ILE A 84 63.24 3.85 36.80
N SER A 85 63.88 3.22 37.76
CA SER A 85 63.77 3.51 39.22
C SER A 85 64.23 4.92 39.61
N GLY A 86 63.98 5.96 38.76
CA GLY A 86 64.00 7.38 39.05
C GLY A 86 62.67 8.04 39.19
N LEU A 87 61.54 7.29 38.85
CA LEU A 87 60.18 7.76 39.07
C LEU A 87 59.75 7.42 40.50
N THR A 88 59.08 8.33 41.16
CA THR A 88 58.45 8.03 42.47
C THR A 88 57.37 6.93 42.28
N ALA A 89 57.22 6.07 43.26
CA ALA A 89 56.22 4.98 43.21
C ALA A 89 54.81 5.48 42.92
N GLN A 90 54.50 6.73 43.22
CA GLN A 90 53.23 7.37 42.92
C GLN A 90 53.09 7.70 41.43
N GLU A 91 54.13 8.26 40.79
CA GLU A 91 54.12 8.59 39.38
C GLU A 91 54.05 7.36 38.45
N ALA A 92 54.73 6.27 38.85
CA ALA A 92 54.60 4.99 38.14
C ALA A 92 53.19 4.40 38.28
N LYS A 93 52.55 4.52 39.41
CA LYS A 93 51.18 4.08 39.67
C LYS A 93 50.16 4.89 38.82
N ASP A 94 50.35 6.23 38.79
CA ASP A 94 49.46 7.13 38.05
C ASP A 94 49.56 6.90 36.52
N LEU A 95 50.76 6.59 36.02
CA LEU A 95 50.99 6.24 34.63
C LEU A 95 50.33 4.92 34.24
N ILE A 96 50.39 3.91 35.10
CA ILE A 96 49.74 2.60 34.88
C ILE A 96 48.24 2.77 34.91
N ILE A 97 47.70 3.52 35.87
CA ILE A 97 46.25 3.79 35.97
C ILE A 97 45.77 4.49 34.68
N LYS A 98 46.47 5.51 34.21
CA LYS A 98 46.11 6.26 33.02
C LYS A 98 46.13 5.41 31.74
N ASN A 99 47.09 4.50 31.60
CA ASN A 99 47.17 3.56 30.50
C ASN A 99 46.03 2.54 30.55
N LEU A 100 45.70 1.97 31.72
CA LEU A 100 44.58 1.06 31.93
C LEU A 100 43.23 1.73 31.67
N GLU A 101 43.05 3.00 32.10
CA GLU A 101 41.85 3.77 31.80
C GLU A 101 41.66 4.00 30.28
N ASN A 102 42.71 4.28 29.54
CA ASN A 102 42.65 4.48 28.10
C ASN A 102 42.36 3.18 27.35
N GLU A 103 42.96 2.07 27.78
CA GLU A 103 42.71 0.74 27.21
C GLU A 103 41.27 0.27 27.48
N ALA A 104 40.78 0.43 28.71
CA ALA A 104 39.41 0.12 29.08
C ALA A 104 38.37 0.98 28.31
N LYS A 105 38.65 2.27 28.07
CA LYS A 105 37.83 3.16 27.26
C LYS A 105 37.80 2.71 25.79
N HIS A 106 38.94 2.31 25.26
CA HIS A 106 39.01 1.83 23.85
C HIS A 106 38.25 0.52 23.67
N ASP A 107 38.41 -0.42 24.58
CA ASP A 107 37.69 -1.70 24.53
C ASP A 107 36.17 -1.52 24.73
N ALA A 108 35.76 -0.64 25.63
CA ALA A 108 34.37 -0.28 25.85
C ALA A 108 33.75 0.36 24.61
N GLN A 109 34.48 1.28 23.95
CA GLN A 109 34.00 1.92 22.72
C GLN A 109 33.81 0.91 21.58
N GLY A 110 34.73 -0.04 21.44
CA GLY A 110 34.61 -1.13 20.47
C GLY A 110 33.39 -2.02 20.70
N LEU A 111 33.08 -2.32 21.97
CA LEU A 111 31.92 -3.10 22.35
C LEU A 111 30.62 -2.33 22.10
N ILE A 112 30.55 -1.06 22.46
CA ILE A 112 29.40 -0.19 22.22
C ILE A 112 29.09 -0.11 20.72
N ASN A 113 30.08 0.18 19.88
CA ASN A 113 29.89 0.26 18.42
C ASN A 113 29.36 -1.06 17.84
N LYS A 114 29.82 -2.20 18.36
CA LYS A 114 29.33 -3.51 17.90
C LYS A 114 27.87 -3.76 18.29
N ILE A 115 27.52 -3.42 19.54
CA ILE A 115 26.12 -3.55 20.03
C ILE A 115 25.20 -2.62 19.23
N GLU A 116 25.63 -1.38 18.94
CA GLU A 116 24.86 -0.43 18.15
C GLU A 116 24.61 -0.94 16.73
N GLN A 117 25.63 -1.48 16.06
CA GLN A 117 25.49 -2.07 14.73
C GLN A 117 24.54 -3.29 14.71
N GLU A 118 24.67 -4.19 15.67
CA GLU A 118 23.79 -5.36 15.78
C GLU A 118 22.35 -4.95 16.09
N ALA A 119 22.16 -3.93 16.93
CA ALA A 119 20.85 -3.37 17.24
C ALA A 119 20.21 -2.71 16.01
N GLN A 120 20.98 -1.95 15.24
CA GLN A 120 20.50 -1.29 14.03
C GLN A 120 20.07 -2.30 12.95
N LEU A 121 20.89 -3.32 12.66
CA LEU A 121 20.55 -4.39 11.73
C LEU A 121 19.30 -5.18 12.14
N THR A 122 19.17 -5.43 13.43
CA THR A 122 18.02 -6.15 14.00
C THR A 122 16.75 -5.28 13.90
N ALA A 123 16.87 -3.98 14.17
CA ALA A 123 15.77 -3.02 14.05
C ALA A 123 15.30 -2.88 12.62
N GLU A 124 16.20 -2.77 11.63
CA GLU A 124 15.85 -2.69 10.21
C GLU A 124 15.10 -3.94 9.72
N LYS A 125 15.55 -5.13 10.14
CA LYS A 125 14.88 -6.38 9.79
C LYS A 125 13.47 -6.44 10.39
N LYS A 126 13.32 -6.13 11.67
CA LYS A 126 12.02 -6.06 12.35
C LYS A 126 11.09 -5.04 11.71
N ALA A 127 11.61 -3.86 11.38
CA ALA A 127 10.82 -2.82 10.72
C ALA A 127 10.27 -3.31 9.36
N LYS A 128 11.09 -3.97 8.53
CA LYS A 128 10.64 -4.57 7.27
C LYS A 128 9.57 -5.63 7.47
N ASP A 129 9.73 -6.52 8.43
CA ASP A 129 8.76 -7.58 8.71
C ASP A 129 7.41 -7.02 9.18
N ILE A 130 7.43 -5.97 10.02
CA ILE A 130 6.24 -5.25 10.48
C ILE A 130 5.53 -4.59 9.29
N LEU A 131 6.26 -3.87 8.42
CA LEU A 131 5.71 -3.21 7.24
C LEU A 131 5.07 -4.21 6.28
N ILE A 132 5.73 -5.33 5.98
CA ILE A 132 5.20 -6.39 5.11
C ILE A 132 3.92 -6.97 5.70
N THR A 133 3.89 -7.29 7.00
CA THR A 133 2.72 -7.84 7.67
C THR A 133 1.56 -6.85 7.68
N THR A 134 1.84 -5.57 7.91
CA THR A 134 0.85 -4.49 7.89
C THR A 134 0.24 -4.33 6.50
N ILE A 135 1.07 -4.26 5.45
CA ILE A 135 0.63 -4.16 4.05
C ILE A 135 -0.24 -5.36 3.64
N GLN A 136 0.16 -6.59 4.01
CA GLN A 136 -0.60 -7.81 3.69
C GLN A 136 -2.00 -7.84 4.34
N ARG A 137 -2.15 -7.25 5.53
CA ARG A 137 -3.45 -7.20 6.23
C ARG A 137 -4.38 -6.10 5.74
N ILE A 138 -3.84 -5.05 5.10
CA ILE A 138 -4.59 -3.88 4.63
C ILE A 138 -5.02 -4.02 3.16
N ALA A 139 -4.56 -5.01 2.42
CA ALA A 139 -4.84 -5.20 0.99
C ALA A 139 -6.18 -5.91 0.70
N PRO A 140 -7.34 -5.25 0.82
CA PRO A 140 -8.61 -5.75 0.30
C PRO A 140 -8.99 -5.10 -1.03
N GLU A 141 -10.03 -5.63 -1.64
CA GLU A 141 -10.52 -5.42 -3.00
C GLU A 141 -10.66 -3.97 -3.47
N ILE A 142 -10.34 -3.76 -4.76
CA ILE A 142 -10.27 -2.47 -5.45
C ILE A 142 -11.64 -2.10 -6.00
N THR A 143 -12.21 -0.98 -5.56
CA THR A 143 -13.32 -0.32 -6.24
C THR A 143 -12.89 0.97 -6.90
N SER A 144 -13.39 1.21 -8.14
CA SER A 144 -13.03 2.39 -8.94
C SER A 144 -14.11 3.45 -8.87
N ASP A 145 -13.72 4.68 -8.57
CA ASP A 145 -14.61 5.83 -8.70
C ASP A 145 -14.06 6.89 -9.66
N ILE A 146 -14.94 7.39 -10.52
CA ILE A 146 -14.68 8.38 -11.57
C ILE A 146 -15.19 9.75 -11.07
N THR A 147 -14.45 10.81 -11.37
CA THR A 147 -14.72 12.19 -10.95
C THR A 147 -16.00 12.80 -11.59
N VAL A 148 -16.48 12.23 -12.68
CA VAL A 148 -17.68 12.65 -13.42
C VAL A 148 -18.76 11.60 -13.24
N THR A 149 -19.92 12.00 -12.76
CA THR A 149 -21.07 11.10 -12.61
C THR A 149 -21.97 11.22 -13.83
N THR A 150 -22.05 10.12 -14.59
CA THR A 150 -22.96 10.00 -15.73
C THR A 150 -24.19 9.21 -15.30
N VAL A 151 -25.37 9.72 -15.60
CA VAL A 151 -26.65 9.03 -15.41
C VAL A 151 -27.12 8.53 -16.78
N SER A 152 -27.34 7.23 -16.88
CA SER A 152 -27.85 6.60 -18.11
C SER A 152 -29.35 6.82 -18.25
N LEU A 153 -29.79 7.14 -19.46
CA LEU A 153 -31.17 7.36 -19.81
C LEU A 153 -31.72 6.14 -20.58
N PRO A 154 -32.99 5.77 -20.39
CA PRO A 154 -33.61 4.70 -21.17
C PRO A 154 -33.81 5.04 -22.67
N SER A 155 -33.86 6.33 -22.98
CA SER A 155 -33.95 6.85 -24.37
C SER A 155 -33.57 8.34 -24.38
N ASP A 156 -33.16 8.86 -25.55
CA ASP A 156 -32.84 10.29 -25.72
C ASP A 156 -34.06 11.21 -25.55
N GLU A 157 -35.27 10.69 -25.71
CA GLU A 157 -36.52 11.44 -25.45
C GLU A 157 -36.59 11.93 -23.97
N MET A 158 -35.93 11.19 -23.06
CA MET A 158 -35.89 11.58 -21.66
C MET A 158 -35.12 12.89 -21.44
N LYS A 159 -34.16 13.25 -22.29
CA LYS A 159 -33.44 14.52 -22.21
C LYS A 159 -34.44 15.71 -22.31
N GLY A 160 -35.34 15.67 -23.25
CA GLY A 160 -36.37 16.71 -23.41
C GLY A 160 -37.30 16.83 -22.19
N ARG A 161 -37.61 15.69 -21.52
CA ARG A 161 -38.43 15.68 -20.30
C ARG A 161 -37.67 16.21 -19.10
N ILE A 162 -36.39 15.89 -18.98
CA ILE A 162 -35.49 16.41 -17.93
C ILE A 162 -35.36 17.92 -18.09
N ILE A 163 -35.15 18.42 -19.31
CA ILE A 163 -35.07 19.86 -19.56
C ILE A 163 -36.43 20.52 -19.26
N GLY A 164 -37.51 19.95 -19.73
CA GLY A 164 -38.85 20.50 -19.61
C GLY A 164 -39.08 21.78 -20.45
N ARG A 165 -40.30 22.31 -20.45
CA ARG A 165 -40.62 23.54 -21.17
C ARG A 165 -39.78 24.71 -20.68
N GLU A 166 -39.05 25.36 -21.58
CA GLU A 166 -38.17 26.52 -21.28
C GLU A 166 -37.09 26.20 -20.20
N GLY A 167 -36.68 24.94 -20.06
CA GLY A 167 -35.67 24.54 -19.08
C GLY A 167 -36.16 24.52 -17.61
N ARG A 168 -37.49 24.54 -17.40
CA ARG A 168 -38.04 24.66 -16.03
C ARG A 168 -37.67 23.49 -15.11
N ASN A 169 -37.69 22.26 -15.62
CA ASN A 169 -37.41 21.09 -14.79
C ASN A 169 -35.92 21.00 -14.41
N ILE A 170 -35.05 21.22 -15.37
CA ILE A 170 -33.59 21.19 -15.14
C ILE A 170 -33.18 22.28 -14.15
N ARG A 171 -33.64 23.53 -14.34
CA ARG A 171 -33.36 24.62 -13.40
C ARG A 171 -33.89 24.35 -11.99
N THR A 172 -35.05 23.71 -11.86
CA THR A 172 -35.57 23.33 -10.55
C THR A 172 -34.67 22.31 -9.87
N LEU A 173 -34.21 21.29 -10.60
CA LEU A 173 -33.30 20.27 -10.08
C LEU A 173 -31.94 20.87 -9.70
N GLU A 174 -31.34 21.68 -10.56
CA GLU A 174 -30.08 22.38 -10.29
C GLU A 174 -30.18 23.31 -9.08
N THR A 175 -31.27 24.10 -8.97
CA THR A 175 -31.47 25.01 -7.83
C THR A 175 -31.62 24.27 -6.52
N LEU A 176 -32.34 23.15 -6.49
CA LEU A 176 -32.59 22.38 -5.27
C LEU A 176 -31.37 21.56 -4.83
N THR A 177 -30.57 21.08 -5.75
CA THR A 177 -29.40 20.21 -5.45
C THR A 177 -28.09 20.99 -5.42
N GLY A 178 -28.04 22.16 -6.06
CA GLY A 178 -26.82 22.98 -6.17
C GLY A 178 -25.74 22.35 -7.04
N VAL A 179 -26.16 21.63 -8.10
CA VAL A 179 -25.26 21.02 -9.09
C VAL A 179 -25.52 21.61 -10.47
N ASP A 180 -24.57 21.44 -11.38
CA ASP A 180 -24.76 21.73 -12.82
C ASP A 180 -25.07 20.41 -13.55
N ILE A 181 -26.13 20.45 -14.38
CA ILE A 181 -26.56 19.29 -15.17
C ILE A 181 -26.28 19.58 -16.65
N ILE A 182 -25.31 18.83 -17.21
CA ILE A 182 -24.87 19.00 -18.59
C ILE A 182 -25.59 17.97 -19.46
N ILE A 183 -26.35 18.45 -20.43
CA ILE A 183 -27.03 17.64 -21.42
C ILE A 183 -26.41 17.99 -22.77
N ASP A 184 -25.59 17.11 -23.29
CA ASP A 184 -24.92 17.20 -24.58
C ASP A 184 -25.45 16.17 -25.59
N ASP A 185 -24.75 16.03 -26.72
CA ASP A 185 -25.11 15.08 -27.79
C ASP A 185 -24.74 13.62 -27.46
N THR A 186 -24.18 13.34 -26.28
CA THR A 186 -23.86 11.97 -25.84
C THR A 186 -25.13 11.13 -25.77
N PRO A 187 -25.26 10.03 -26.55
CA PRO A 187 -26.48 9.24 -26.59
C PRO A 187 -26.83 8.68 -25.21
N GLU A 188 -28.11 8.77 -24.84
CA GLU A 188 -28.68 8.13 -23.65
C GLU A 188 -27.95 8.44 -22.32
N ALA A 189 -27.36 9.63 -22.21
CA ALA A 189 -26.60 10.02 -21.04
C ALA A 189 -26.83 11.49 -20.64
N VAL A 190 -26.71 11.76 -19.33
CA VAL A 190 -26.68 13.09 -18.73
C VAL A 190 -25.52 13.14 -17.74
N VAL A 191 -24.77 14.22 -17.77
CA VAL A 191 -23.59 14.42 -16.90
C VAL A 191 -23.95 15.38 -15.76
N ILE A 192 -23.62 15.00 -14.53
CA ILE A 192 -23.79 15.83 -13.35
C ILE A 192 -22.40 16.30 -12.91
N SER A 193 -22.23 17.62 -12.79
CA SER A 193 -21.01 18.28 -12.36
C SER A 193 -21.25 19.00 -11.04
N CYS A 194 -20.43 18.71 -10.02
CA CYS A 194 -20.44 19.39 -8.74
C CYS A 194 -19.14 19.13 -7.97
N PHE A 195 -18.63 20.13 -7.28
CA PHE A 195 -17.48 19.97 -6.39
C PHE A 195 -17.82 19.20 -5.11
N ASP A 196 -19.06 19.35 -4.58
CA ASP A 196 -19.51 18.60 -3.42
C ASP A 196 -20.03 17.22 -3.82
N PRO A 197 -19.34 16.13 -3.40
CA PRO A 197 -19.73 14.78 -3.78
C PRO A 197 -21.08 14.35 -3.17
N VAL A 198 -21.49 14.92 -2.05
CA VAL A 198 -22.80 14.63 -1.42
C VAL A 198 -23.93 15.23 -2.25
N ARG A 199 -23.80 16.51 -2.67
CA ARG A 199 -24.78 17.14 -3.57
C ARG A 199 -24.88 16.41 -4.90
N LYS A 200 -23.74 15.98 -5.44
CA LYS A 200 -23.67 15.17 -6.68
C LYS A 200 -24.43 13.86 -6.53
N GLU A 201 -24.27 13.13 -5.42
CA GLU A 201 -25.01 11.89 -5.17
C GLU A 201 -26.51 12.15 -4.97
N ILE A 202 -26.90 13.20 -4.26
CA ILE A 202 -28.31 13.59 -4.13
C ILE A 202 -28.93 13.86 -5.50
N ALA A 203 -28.24 14.60 -6.36
CA ALA A 203 -28.73 14.92 -7.70
C ALA A 203 -28.84 13.67 -8.57
N LYS A 204 -27.83 12.80 -8.55
CA LYS A 204 -27.81 11.52 -9.29
C LYS A 204 -28.98 10.64 -8.87
N GLU A 205 -29.11 10.35 -7.58
CA GLU A 205 -30.15 9.46 -7.08
C GLU A 205 -31.56 10.05 -7.29
N SER A 206 -31.70 11.37 -7.17
CA SER A 206 -32.94 12.06 -7.49
C SER A 206 -33.30 11.94 -8.97
N LEU A 207 -32.35 12.12 -9.85
CA LEU A 207 -32.55 12.01 -11.30
C LEU A 207 -32.90 10.56 -11.70
N GLU A 208 -32.20 9.56 -11.18
CA GLU A 208 -32.49 8.15 -11.42
C GLU A 208 -33.91 7.76 -10.99
N ARG A 209 -34.37 8.26 -9.82
CA ARG A 209 -35.75 8.03 -9.34
C ARG A 209 -36.79 8.76 -10.19
N LEU A 210 -36.52 9.98 -10.64
CA LEU A 210 -37.39 10.73 -11.53
C LEU A 210 -37.53 10.04 -12.89
N ILE A 211 -36.44 9.50 -13.43
CA ILE A 211 -36.41 8.71 -14.67
C ILE A 211 -37.24 7.44 -14.51
N SER A 212 -37.05 6.69 -13.43
CA SER A 212 -37.76 5.46 -13.13
C SER A 212 -39.27 5.69 -12.92
N ASP A 213 -39.65 6.78 -12.20
CA ASP A 213 -41.05 7.17 -11.99
C ASP A 213 -41.71 7.72 -13.27
N GLY A 214 -40.93 8.28 -14.19
CA GLY A 214 -41.40 8.85 -15.43
C GLY A 214 -42.17 10.17 -15.28
N ARG A 215 -42.36 10.71 -14.08
CA ARG A 215 -43.07 11.98 -13.82
C ARG A 215 -42.07 13.08 -13.47
N ILE A 216 -41.64 13.84 -14.47
CA ILE A 216 -40.66 14.90 -14.30
C ILE A 216 -41.36 16.26 -14.42
N HIS A 217 -41.69 16.87 -13.28
CA HIS A 217 -42.23 18.21 -13.16
C HIS A 217 -41.79 18.84 -11.81
N PRO A 218 -41.77 20.18 -11.68
CA PRO A 218 -41.17 20.86 -10.54
C PRO A 218 -41.61 20.33 -9.16
N ALA A 219 -42.89 20.18 -8.92
CA ALA A 219 -43.41 19.69 -7.62
C ALA A 219 -42.94 18.26 -7.30
N ARG A 220 -42.82 17.40 -8.31
CA ARG A 220 -42.30 16.02 -8.12
C ARG A 220 -40.80 16.01 -7.91
N ILE A 221 -40.07 16.91 -8.58
CA ILE A 221 -38.61 17.10 -8.36
C ILE A 221 -38.35 17.51 -6.92
N GLU A 222 -39.09 18.50 -6.42
CA GLU A 222 -38.97 18.96 -5.05
C GLU A 222 -39.23 17.83 -4.03
N GLU A 223 -40.30 17.05 -4.20
CA GLU A 223 -40.63 15.92 -3.35
C GLU A 223 -39.52 14.86 -3.32
N ILE A 224 -39.01 14.48 -4.50
CA ILE A 224 -37.96 13.47 -4.63
C ILE A 224 -36.64 13.98 -4.04
N VAL A 225 -36.23 15.21 -4.34
CA VAL A 225 -34.99 15.79 -3.80
C VAL A 225 -35.02 15.87 -2.29
N GLN A 226 -36.15 16.31 -1.69
CA GLN A 226 -36.27 16.30 -0.24
C GLN A 226 -36.13 14.90 0.37
N LYS A 227 -36.79 13.92 -0.22
CA LYS A 227 -36.73 12.54 0.23
C LYS A 227 -35.30 11.98 0.13
N VAL A 228 -34.66 12.13 -1.02
CA VAL A 228 -33.30 11.66 -1.27
C VAL A 228 -32.29 12.35 -0.36
N THR A 229 -32.44 13.67 -0.16
CA THR A 229 -31.58 14.42 0.77
C THR A 229 -31.65 13.83 2.18
N HIS A 230 -32.85 13.53 2.66
CA HIS A 230 -33.00 12.92 3.99
C HIS A 230 -32.36 11.52 4.06
N GLU A 231 -32.55 10.71 3.04
CA GLU A 231 -31.96 9.36 2.98
C GLU A 231 -30.43 9.39 2.92
N VAL A 232 -29.86 10.29 2.10
CA VAL A 232 -28.40 10.49 2.00
C VAL A 232 -27.81 11.01 3.33
N GLN A 233 -28.53 11.92 4.02
CA GLN A 233 -28.10 12.39 5.36
C GLN A 233 -28.09 11.27 6.40
N ASN A 234 -29.07 10.36 6.36
CA ASN A 234 -29.09 9.18 7.21
C ASN A 234 -27.93 8.24 6.87
N LYS A 235 -27.71 8.00 5.58
CA LYS A 235 -26.59 7.16 5.12
C LYS A 235 -25.22 7.72 5.53
N ILE A 236 -25.05 9.04 5.48
CA ILE A 236 -23.85 9.70 6.02
C ILE A 236 -23.64 9.33 7.49
N TYR A 237 -24.67 9.44 8.29
CA TYR A 237 -24.57 9.12 9.71
C TYR A 237 -24.25 7.63 9.93
N GLU A 238 -24.97 6.72 9.24
CA GLU A 238 -24.79 5.29 9.32
C GLU A 238 -23.38 4.83 8.92
N GLU A 239 -22.83 5.38 7.83
CA GLU A 239 -21.47 5.03 7.36
C GLU A 239 -20.39 5.56 8.32
N GLY A 240 -20.59 6.75 8.89
CA GLY A 240 -19.71 7.28 9.93
C GLY A 240 -19.72 6.42 11.19
N GLU A 241 -20.91 6.05 11.66
CA GLU A 241 -21.09 5.19 12.84
C GLU A 241 -20.51 3.78 12.62
N ARG A 242 -20.74 3.20 11.44
CA ARG A 242 -20.18 1.91 11.04
C ARG A 242 -18.66 1.93 11.03
N ALA A 243 -18.05 2.99 10.47
CA ALA A 243 -16.59 3.10 10.43
C ALA A 243 -15.96 3.13 11.84
N LEU A 244 -16.58 3.85 12.77
CA LEU A 244 -16.15 3.89 14.16
C LEU A 244 -16.36 2.55 14.88
N PHE A 245 -17.48 1.88 14.61
CA PHE A 245 -17.79 0.57 15.18
C PHE A 245 -16.77 -0.49 14.74
N ASP A 246 -16.45 -0.53 13.43
CA ASP A 246 -15.48 -1.48 12.85
C ASP A 246 -14.07 -1.33 13.48
N LEU A 247 -13.72 -0.11 13.90
CA LEU A 247 -12.44 0.20 14.54
C LEU A 247 -12.48 0.14 16.07
N GLY A 248 -13.66 -0.07 16.67
CA GLY A 248 -13.86 -0.04 18.12
C GLY A 248 -13.57 1.32 18.72
N ILE A 249 -13.88 2.42 18.00
CA ILE A 249 -13.71 3.79 18.48
C ILE A 249 -15.04 4.28 19.04
N HIS A 250 -15.00 4.74 20.28
CA HIS A 250 -16.18 5.20 21.00
C HIS A 250 -16.08 6.70 21.32
N ASN A 251 -17.21 7.29 21.76
CA ASN A 251 -17.28 8.68 22.19
C ASN A 251 -16.88 9.72 21.13
N MET A 252 -17.43 9.57 19.91
CA MET A 252 -17.34 10.57 18.86
C MET A 252 -18.59 11.47 18.90
N SER A 253 -18.42 12.77 18.73
CA SER A 253 -19.55 13.71 18.61
C SER A 253 -20.38 13.42 17.36
N THR A 254 -21.67 13.77 17.38
CA THR A 254 -22.56 13.62 16.21
C THR A 254 -22.03 14.36 14.98
N GLU A 255 -21.40 15.53 15.20
CA GLU A 255 -20.75 16.31 14.14
C GLU A 255 -19.56 15.54 13.54
N GLY A 256 -18.73 14.93 14.39
CA GLY A 256 -17.62 14.09 13.94
C GLY A 256 -18.06 12.85 13.17
N ILE A 257 -19.13 12.17 13.63
CA ILE A 257 -19.71 11.02 12.93
C ILE A 257 -20.17 11.42 11.52
N ARG A 258 -20.86 12.57 11.41
CA ARG A 258 -21.34 13.08 10.11
C ARG A 258 -20.18 13.50 9.20
N ALA A 259 -19.20 14.22 9.72
CA ALA A 259 -18.04 14.63 8.94
C ALA A 259 -17.25 13.42 8.43
N LEU A 260 -17.09 12.38 9.26
CA LEU A 260 -16.47 11.12 8.88
C LEU A 260 -17.30 10.39 7.80
N GLY A 261 -18.62 10.31 7.99
CA GLY A 261 -19.52 9.64 7.03
C GLY A 261 -19.58 10.35 5.66
N ARG A 262 -19.38 11.64 5.59
CA ARG A 262 -19.28 12.39 4.30
C ARG A 262 -18.10 11.92 3.46
N LEU A 263 -17.03 11.41 4.08
CA LEU A 263 -15.87 10.84 3.37
C LEU A 263 -16.24 9.61 2.56
N TYR A 264 -17.36 8.94 2.85
CA TYR A 264 -17.88 7.82 2.07
C TYR A 264 -18.20 8.20 0.63
N PHE A 265 -18.65 9.42 0.40
CA PHE A 265 -19.02 9.93 -0.93
C PHE A 265 -17.83 10.58 -1.66
N ARG A 266 -16.67 10.74 -0.98
CA ARG A 266 -15.51 11.41 -1.56
C ARG A 266 -14.47 10.42 -2.02
N THR A 267 -13.98 10.64 -3.23
CA THR A 267 -12.85 9.92 -3.82
C THR A 267 -11.66 10.87 -3.96
N SER A 268 -10.49 10.44 -3.53
CA SER A 268 -9.25 11.18 -3.66
C SER A 268 -8.20 10.26 -4.27
N TYR A 269 -7.57 10.66 -5.38
CA TYR A 269 -6.58 9.87 -6.12
C TYR A 269 -7.06 8.45 -6.50
N GLY A 270 -8.37 8.30 -6.75
CA GLY A 270 -8.97 7.02 -7.12
C GLY A 270 -9.30 6.09 -5.95
N GLN A 271 -9.16 6.55 -4.72
CA GLN A 271 -9.44 5.82 -3.50
C GLN A 271 -10.58 6.47 -2.72
N ASN A 272 -11.54 5.68 -2.24
CA ASN A 272 -12.57 6.18 -1.34
C ASN A 272 -11.94 6.65 -0.02
N VAL A 273 -12.19 7.90 0.38
CA VAL A 273 -11.49 8.53 1.51
C VAL A 273 -11.85 7.87 2.84
N LEU A 274 -13.11 7.45 3.07
CA LEU A 274 -13.49 6.75 4.29
C LEU A 274 -12.79 5.39 4.41
N THR A 275 -12.74 4.64 3.32
CA THR A 275 -12.04 3.34 3.28
C THR A 275 -10.54 3.53 3.54
N HIS A 276 -9.93 4.51 2.90
CA HIS A 276 -8.54 4.90 3.14
C HIS A 276 -8.31 5.25 4.62
N SER A 277 -9.14 6.12 5.22
CA SER A 277 -9.00 6.50 6.62
C SER A 277 -9.12 5.30 7.58
N LYS A 278 -9.99 4.32 7.28
CA LYS A 278 -10.09 3.07 8.04
C LYS A 278 -8.80 2.25 7.93
N GLU A 279 -8.23 2.13 6.75
CA GLU A 279 -6.96 1.42 6.52
C GLU A 279 -5.80 2.08 7.27
N VAL A 280 -5.69 3.41 7.17
CA VAL A 280 -4.68 4.19 7.90
C VAL A 280 -4.83 3.99 9.42
N ALA A 281 -6.07 3.97 9.93
CA ALA A 281 -6.33 3.74 11.35
C ALA A 281 -5.92 2.33 11.81
N MET A 282 -6.18 1.31 11.00
CA MET A 282 -5.74 -0.06 11.28
C MET A 282 -4.21 -0.17 11.25
N ALA A 283 -3.56 0.41 10.24
CA ALA A 283 -2.10 0.43 10.11
C ALA A 283 -1.45 1.17 11.28
N ALA A 284 -1.93 2.37 11.61
CA ALA A 284 -1.43 3.16 12.72
C ALA A 284 -1.57 2.44 14.06
N SER A 285 -2.71 1.78 14.29
CA SER A 285 -2.94 0.95 15.49
C SER A 285 -1.94 -0.20 15.61
N MET A 286 -1.61 -0.87 14.50
CA MET A 286 -0.64 -1.97 14.47
C MET A 286 0.78 -1.46 14.71
N LEU A 287 1.19 -0.40 14.01
CA LEU A 287 2.50 0.21 14.18
C LEU A 287 2.71 0.72 15.61
N ALA A 288 1.69 1.39 16.19
CA ALA A 288 1.75 1.86 17.57
C ALA A 288 1.92 0.71 18.57
N ALA A 289 1.22 -0.42 18.37
CA ALA A 289 1.35 -1.60 19.22
C ALA A 289 2.76 -2.19 19.19
N GLU A 290 3.38 -2.26 18.00
CA GLU A 290 4.72 -2.85 17.83
C GLU A 290 5.85 -2.02 18.47
N ILE A 291 5.71 -0.70 18.47
CA ILE A 291 6.73 0.20 19.03
C ILE A 291 6.42 0.64 20.48
N GLY A 292 5.31 0.16 21.06
CA GLY A 292 4.90 0.49 22.43
C GLY A 292 4.32 1.89 22.60
N ALA A 293 3.83 2.53 21.52
CA ALA A 293 3.13 3.81 21.56
C ALA A 293 1.64 3.64 21.91
N ASN A 294 0.93 4.75 22.11
CA ASN A 294 -0.49 4.71 22.44
C ASN A 294 -1.34 4.31 21.24
N ARG A 295 -1.72 3.04 21.21
CA ARG A 295 -2.50 2.43 20.13
C ARG A 295 -3.84 3.11 19.87
N GLU A 296 -4.59 3.45 20.93
CA GLU A 296 -5.93 4.05 20.78
C GLU A 296 -5.85 5.49 20.30
N LEU A 297 -4.86 6.24 20.74
CA LEU A 297 -4.61 7.59 20.26
C LEU A 297 -4.18 7.60 18.79
N ALA A 298 -3.23 6.74 18.41
CA ALA A 298 -2.79 6.61 17.02
C ALA A 298 -3.95 6.23 16.10
N LYS A 299 -4.78 5.26 16.50
CA LYS A 299 -5.95 4.81 15.75
C LYS A 299 -6.98 5.94 15.58
N ARG A 300 -7.27 6.69 16.68
CA ARG A 300 -8.21 7.81 16.67
C ARG A 300 -7.71 8.96 15.81
N ALA A 301 -6.44 9.32 15.92
CA ALA A 301 -5.83 10.35 15.09
C ALA A 301 -5.86 9.96 13.60
N ALA A 302 -5.56 8.70 13.30
CA ALA A 302 -5.49 8.18 11.94
C ALA A 302 -6.87 8.13 11.24
N ILE A 303 -7.96 7.75 11.92
CA ILE A 303 -9.29 7.79 11.29
C ILE A 303 -9.73 9.22 10.99
N LEU A 304 -9.24 10.20 11.73
CA LEU A 304 -9.60 11.61 11.61
C LEU A 304 -8.61 12.42 10.75
N HIS A 305 -7.48 11.87 10.30
CA HIS A 305 -6.44 12.66 9.63
C HIS A 305 -6.95 13.43 8.41
N ASP A 306 -7.86 12.84 7.66
CA ASP A 306 -8.46 13.37 6.44
C ASP A 306 -9.89 13.95 6.64
N ILE A 307 -10.35 14.12 7.89
CA ILE A 307 -11.73 14.55 8.19
C ILE A 307 -12.07 15.91 7.58
N GLY A 308 -11.07 16.78 7.38
CA GLY A 308 -11.24 18.06 6.72
C GLY A 308 -11.73 17.97 5.28
N LYS A 309 -11.48 16.86 4.60
CA LYS A 309 -12.04 16.58 3.26
C LYS A 309 -13.58 16.40 3.29
N GLY A 310 -14.14 16.07 4.46
CA GLY A 310 -15.58 15.94 4.67
C GLY A 310 -16.27 17.26 5.11
N ALA A 311 -15.51 18.32 5.38
CA ALA A 311 -16.08 19.59 5.78
C ALA A 311 -16.76 20.31 4.60
N GLU A 312 -17.84 21.03 4.89
CA GLU A 312 -18.53 21.89 3.92
C GLU A 312 -17.78 23.23 3.79
N SER A 313 -16.61 23.24 3.17
CA SER A 313 -15.89 24.49 2.93
C SER A 313 -15.62 24.66 1.44
N ASP A 314 -16.07 25.79 0.89
CA ASP A 314 -15.72 26.27 -0.45
C ASP A 314 -14.34 26.98 -0.45
N SER A 315 -13.54 26.83 0.60
CA SER A 315 -12.26 27.51 0.75
C SER A 315 -11.11 26.68 0.19
N ASP A 316 -10.17 27.35 -0.48
CA ASP A 316 -8.84 26.82 -0.89
C ASP A 316 -7.95 26.43 0.32
N GLN A 317 -8.52 26.31 1.52
CA GLN A 317 -7.77 25.97 2.72
C GLN A 317 -7.30 24.51 2.68
N ASN A 318 -6.12 24.32 3.23
CA ASN A 318 -5.55 22.97 3.39
C ASN A 318 -6.47 22.10 4.26
N HIS A 319 -6.89 20.94 3.75
CA HIS A 319 -7.78 20.02 4.48
C HIS A 319 -7.22 19.58 5.85
N ALA A 320 -5.89 19.58 6.03
CA ALA A 320 -5.25 19.29 7.31
C ALA A 320 -5.58 20.38 8.37
N GLU A 321 -5.58 21.66 7.97
CA GLU A 321 -5.94 22.77 8.84
C GLU A 321 -7.43 22.75 9.18
N VAL A 322 -8.28 22.59 8.16
CA VAL A 322 -9.74 22.48 8.34
C VAL A 322 -10.08 21.28 9.24
N GLY A 323 -9.43 20.15 9.03
CA GLY A 323 -9.59 18.96 9.85
C GLY A 323 -9.16 19.16 11.30
N ALA A 324 -8.06 19.84 11.53
CA ALA A 324 -7.58 20.17 12.88
C ALA A 324 -8.53 21.15 13.60
N GLU A 325 -9.09 22.13 12.89
CA GLU A 325 -10.10 23.01 13.47
C GLU A 325 -11.38 22.28 13.84
N LEU A 326 -11.85 21.39 12.96
CA LEU A 326 -13.01 20.55 13.24
C LEU A 326 -12.76 19.64 14.45
N ALA A 327 -11.61 18.99 14.51
CA ALA A 327 -11.21 18.17 15.66
C ALA A 327 -11.15 18.97 16.97
N ARG A 328 -10.70 20.22 16.91
CA ARG A 328 -10.71 21.12 18.07
C ARG A 328 -12.12 21.44 18.53
N LYS A 329 -13.05 21.72 17.60
CA LYS A 329 -14.47 21.95 17.92
C LYS A 329 -15.13 20.71 18.52
N MET A 330 -14.73 19.53 18.08
CA MET A 330 -15.20 18.24 18.62
C MET A 330 -14.64 17.91 20.00
N GLY A 331 -13.66 18.69 20.51
CA GLY A 331 -13.03 18.45 21.82
C GLY A 331 -12.03 17.30 21.82
N GLU A 332 -11.37 17.04 20.70
CA GLU A 332 -10.34 16.00 20.59
C GLU A 332 -9.07 16.36 21.39
N ASP A 333 -8.30 15.32 21.77
CA ASP A 333 -7.00 15.49 22.46
C ASP A 333 -6.05 16.34 21.58
N ALA A 334 -5.26 17.21 22.22
CA ALA A 334 -4.32 18.09 21.53
C ALA A 334 -3.32 17.32 20.63
N ARG A 335 -2.96 16.09 21.01
CA ARG A 335 -2.09 15.20 20.21
C ARG A 335 -2.81 14.69 18.95
N VAL A 336 -4.11 14.39 19.04
CA VAL A 336 -4.94 14.04 17.88
C VAL A 336 -5.03 15.22 16.93
N ILE A 337 -5.30 16.42 17.45
CA ILE A 337 -5.36 17.66 16.65
C ILE A 337 -4.03 17.93 15.95
N ASN A 338 -2.90 17.78 16.68
CA ASN A 338 -1.58 17.94 16.08
C ASN A 338 -1.31 16.88 14.99
N ALA A 339 -1.66 15.61 15.23
CA ALA A 339 -1.49 14.56 14.23
C ALA A 339 -2.28 14.84 12.94
N ILE A 340 -3.51 15.39 13.06
CA ILE A 340 -4.31 15.81 11.90
C ILE A 340 -3.62 16.98 11.17
N ALA A 341 -3.16 18.00 11.90
CA ALA A 341 -2.51 19.18 11.31
C ALA A 341 -1.17 18.85 10.64
N SER A 342 -0.43 17.87 11.18
CA SER A 342 0.95 17.57 10.76
C SER A 342 1.09 16.48 9.72
N HIS A 343 0.00 15.79 9.31
CA HIS A 343 0.13 14.59 8.46
C HIS A 343 0.74 14.85 7.07
N HIS A 344 0.74 16.09 6.59
CA HIS A 344 1.43 16.53 5.36
C HIS A 344 2.75 17.27 5.59
N ASN A 345 3.27 17.29 6.82
CA ASN A 345 4.48 18.01 7.22
C ASN A 345 4.39 19.56 7.18
N ASP A 346 3.20 20.14 7.07
CA ASP A 346 3.01 21.59 7.13
C ASP A 346 3.18 22.12 8.56
N VAL A 347 2.97 21.27 9.55
CA VAL A 347 3.16 21.52 10.99
C VAL A 347 4.06 20.44 11.56
N GLU A 348 4.90 20.77 12.53
CA GLU A 348 5.80 19.82 13.18
C GLU A 348 5.01 18.82 14.05
N PRO A 349 5.25 17.48 13.90
CA PRO A 349 4.63 16.48 14.74
C PRO A 349 5.16 16.57 16.19
N THR A 350 4.26 16.66 17.16
CA THR A 350 4.63 16.79 18.59
C THR A 350 4.59 15.46 19.35
N SER A 351 4.15 14.39 18.73
CA SER A 351 4.06 13.06 19.34
C SER A 351 4.49 11.96 18.39
N ILE A 352 4.88 10.81 18.93
CA ILE A 352 5.23 9.63 18.12
C ILE A 352 4.02 9.12 17.34
N GLU A 353 2.82 9.26 17.89
CA GLU A 353 1.57 8.87 17.23
C GLU A 353 1.30 9.73 15.99
N ALA A 354 1.66 11.02 15.99
CA ALA A 354 1.56 11.88 14.82
C ALA A 354 2.47 11.38 13.69
N VAL A 355 3.70 11.00 14.00
CA VAL A 355 4.63 10.38 13.02
C VAL A 355 4.11 9.04 12.51
N ILE A 356 3.51 8.23 13.39
CA ILE A 356 2.89 6.95 12.99
C ILE A 356 1.75 7.18 12.00
N VAL A 357 0.92 8.20 12.18
CA VAL A 357 -0.17 8.55 11.26
C VAL A 357 0.39 8.90 9.88
N GLN A 358 1.44 9.72 9.80
CA GLN A 358 2.12 10.05 8.53
C GLN A 358 2.63 8.80 7.81
N ILE A 359 3.27 7.90 8.54
CA ILE A 359 3.80 6.65 7.99
C ILE A 359 2.65 5.75 7.50
N ALA A 360 1.59 5.62 8.29
CA ALA A 360 0.44 4.78 7.96
C ALA A 360 -0.31 5.31 6.73
N ASP A 361 -0.47 6.63 6.60
CA ASP A 361 -1.03 7.28 5.42
C ASP A 361 -0.17 7.00 4.18
N ALA A 362 1.15 7.22 4.27
CA ALA A 362 2.08 6.93 3.18
C ALA A 362 2.03 5.44 2.75
N ILE A 363 1.93 4.50 3.68
CA ILE A 363 1.80 3.07 3.39
C ILE A 363 0.49 2.77 2.65
N SER A 364 -0.64 3.31 3.14
CA SER A 364 -1.94 3.12 2.49
C SER A 364 -1.96 3.71 1.08
N ALA A 365 -1.37 4.90 0.88
CA ALA A 365 -1.28 5.56 -0.41
C ALA A 365 -0.32 4.86 -1.39
N ALA A 366 0.73 4.20 -0.91
CA ALA A 366 1.77 3.55 -1.73
C ALA A 366 1.44 2.10 -2.12
N ARG A 367 0.42 1.49 -1.52
CA ARG A 367 0.06 0.09 -1.81
C ARG A 367 -0.37 -0.11 -3.27
N PRO A 368 -0.08 -1.26 -3.89
CA PRO A 368 -0.54 -1.58 -5.24
C PRO A 368 -2.07 -1.46 -5.35
N GLY A 369 -2.56 -0.63 -6.26
CA GLY A 369 -3.98 -0.42 -6.51
C GLY A 369 -4.66 0.67 -5.66
N ALA A 370 -3.98 1.30 -4.71
CA ALA A 370 -4.53 2.41 -3.92
C ALA A 370 -4.70 3.69 -4.73
N ARG A 371 -3.73 4.02 -5.58
CA ARG A 371 -3.81 5.14 -6.51
C ARG A 371 -4.13 4.59 -7.89
N ARG A 372 -5.34 4.83 -8.37
CA ARG A 372 -5.62 4.69 -9.80
C ARG A 372 -5.04 5.91 -10.50
N GLU A 373 -4.18 5.64 -11.44
CA GLU A 373 -3.92 6.60 -12.51
C GLU A 373 -5.26 7.01 -13.13
N THR A 374 -5.51 8.30 -13.27
CA THR A 374 -6.66 8.76 -14.05
C THR A 374 -6.56 8.14 -15.42
N ILE A 375 -7.72 7.82 -16.04
CA ILE A 375 -7.75 7.26 -17.41
C ILE A 375 -6.88 8.10 -18.34
N ASP A 376 -6.91 9.42 -18.22
CA ASP A 376 -6.09 10.34 -19.02
C ASP A 376 -4.57 10.15 -18.78
N ASN A 377 -4.14 10.00 -17.54
CA ASN A 377 -2.73 9.73 -17.22
C ASN A 377 -2.30 8.33 -17.67
N TYR A 378 -3.21 7.37 -17.57
CA TYR A 378 -3.01 6.02 -18.09
C TYR A 378 -2.87 6.02 -19.60
N VAL A 379 -3.79 6.67 -20.33
CA VAL A 379 -3.73 6.80 -21.80
C VAL A 379 -2.46 7.54 -22.20
N LYS A 380 -2.16 8.70 -21.61
CA LYS A 380 -0.92 9.45 -21.87
C LYS A 380 0.34 8.63 -21.61
N ARG A 381 0.33 7.76 -20.59
CA ARG A 381 1.46 6.88 -20.32
C ARG A 381 1.63 5.82 -21.40
N LEU A 382 0.54 5.22 -21.89
CA LEU A 382 0.58 4.27 -23.00
C LEU A 382 1.07 4.96 -24.28
N GLU A 383 0.53 6.13 -24.60
CA GLU A 383 0.96 6.95 -25.73
C GLU A 383 2.45 7.33 -25.65
N ASN A 384 2.93 7.72 -24.47
CA ASN A 384 4.33 8.03 -24.26
C ASN A 384 5.24 6.80 -24.42
N LEU A 385 4.83 5.62 -23.96
CA LEU A 385 5.55 4.36 -24.16
C LEU A 385 5.65 4.01 -25.65
N GLU A 386 4.55 4.14 -26.39
CA GLU A 386 4.48 3.91 -27.81
C GLU A 386 5.35 4.94 -28.56
N ALA A 387 5.21 6.22 -28.24
CA ALA A 387 5.98 7.31 -28.85
C ALA A 387 7.50 7.17 -28.65
N ILE A 388 7.95 6.76 -27.45
CA ILE A 388 9.37 6.50 -27.19
C ILE A 388 9.88 5.39 -28.13
N ALA A 389 9.16 4.27 -28.24
CA ALA A 389 9.59 3.18 -29.08
C ALA A 389 9.55 3.58 -30.58
N GLU A 390 8.54 4.32 -31.02
CA GLU A 390 8.40 4.79 -32.40
C GLU A 390 9.43 5.85 -32.80
N SER A 391 10.03 6.54 -31.83
CA SER A 391 11.12 7.51 -32.09
C SER A 391 12.40 6.87 -32.62
N PHE A 392 12.57 5.57 -32.46
CA PHE A 392 13.75 4.84 -32.92
C PHE A 392 13.69 4.51 -34.41
N ASN A 393 14.77 4.77 -35.11
CA ASN A 393 14.85 4.46 -36.53
C ASN A 393 14.73 2.95 -36.78
N GLY A 394 13.82 2.57 -37.66
CA GLY A 394 13.54 1.18 -38.00
C GLY A 394 12.37 0.55 -37.22
N VAL A 395 11.79 1.24 -36.26
CA VAL A 395 10.50 0.89 -35.67
C VAL A 395 9.40 1.40 -36.60
N GLU A 396 8.44 0.53 -36.95
CA GLU A 396 7.27 0.89 -37.74
C GLU A 396 6.08 1.33 -36.88
N LYS A 397 5.84 0.55 -35.82
CA LYS A 397 4.77 0.80 -34.85
C LYS A 397 5.09 0.13 -33.52
N ALA A 398 4.57 0.71 -32.44
CA ALA A 398 4.61 0.13 -31.12
C ALA A 398 3.19 0.06 -30.53
N TYR A 399 2.92 -0.97 -29.74
CA TYR A 399 1.64 -1.19 -29.10
C TYR A 399 1.85 -1.55 -27.62
N ALA A 400 1.40 -0.69 -26.75
CA ALA A 400 1.38 -0.95 -25.33
C ALA A 400 0.15 -1.80 -24.94
N ILE A 401 0.40 -3.03 -24.49
CA ILE A 401 -0.65 -3.99 -24.11
C ILE A 401 -0.52 -4.38 -22.64
N GLN A 402 -1.49 -5.14 -22.12
CA GLN A 402 -1.53 -5.57 -20.73
C GLN A 402 -1.35 -4.41 -19.74
N ALA A 403 -2.11 -3.33 -19.95
CA ALA A 403 -2.03 -2.13 -19.11
C ALA A 403 -0.63 -1.48 -19.07
N GLY A 404 0.12 -1.52 -20.19
CA GLY A 404 1.47 -0.98 -20.29
C GLY A 404 2.57 -1.85 -19.69
N ARG A 405 2.28 -3.11 -19.34
CA ARG A 405 3.27 -4.08 -18.86
C ARG A 405 4.00 -4.82 -19.97
N GLU A 406 3.47 -4.79 -21.18
CA GLU A 406 4.10 -5.32 -22.38
C GLU A 406 4.03 -4.30 -23.51
N LEU A 407 5.16 -4.05 -24.17
CA LEU A 407 5.27 -3.20 -25.33
C LEU A 407 5.67 -4.07 -26.52
N ARG A 408 4.78 -4.20 -27.50
CA ARG A 408 5.04 -4.91 -28.77
C ARG A 408 5.50 -3.91 -29.82
N ILE A 409 6.67 -4.15 -30.37
CA ILE A 409 7.35 -3.25 -31.29
C ILE A 409 7.52 -3.96 -32.62
N LEU A 410 6.85 -3.45 -33.65
CA LEU A 410 7.02 -3.90 -35.02
C LEU A 410 8.23 -3.21 -35.64
N VAL A 411 9.16 -4.02 -36.12
CA VAL A 411 10.41 -3.56 -36.70
C VAL A 411 10.42 -3.81 -38.21
N ASN A 412 10.83 -2.82 -38.97
CA ASN A 412 10.96 -2.92 -40.41
C ASN A 412 12.12 -3.87 -40.77
N ASN A 413 11.80 -4.96 -41.46
CA ASN A 413 12.72 -6.00 -41.85
C ASN A 413 13.78 -5.57 -42.89
N GLU A 414 13.51 -4.51 -43.67
CA GLU A 414 14.45 -3.97 -44.64
C GLU A 414 15.48 -3.04 -44.03
N LYS A 415 15.14 -2.39 -42.89
CA LYS A 415 15.97 -1.38 -42.25
C LYS A 415 16.84 -1.96 -41.12
N ILE A 416 16.37 -2.97 -40.42
CA ILE A 416 17.05 -3.53 -39.25
C ILE A 416 17.34 -5.01 -39.46
N PRO A 417 18.60 -5.44 -39.56
CA PRO A 417 18.97 -6.85 -39.64
C PRO A 417 18.76 -7.55 -38.28
N ASP A 418 18.62 -8.88 -38.29
CA ASP A 418 18.38 -9.68 -37.08
C ASP A 418 19.46 -9.50 -35.98
N SER A 419 20.70 -9.23 -36.40
CA SER A 419 21.81 -8.94 -35.48
C SER A 419 21.54 -7.72 -34.59
N ASP A 420 20.85 -6.71 -35.07
CA ASP A 420 20.73 -5.40 -34.47
C ASP A 420 19.43 -5.23 -33.67
N VAL A 421 18.47 -6.16 -33.85
CA VAL A 421 17.19 -6.13 -33.11
C VAL A 421 17.40 -6.19 -31.58
N LYS A 422 18.39 -6.96 -31.13
CA LYS A 422 18.70 -7.10 -29.70
C LYS A 422 19.29 -5.82 -29.12
N GLU A 423 20.10 -5.12 -29.86
CA GLU A 423 20.70 -3.84 -29.46
C GLU A 423 19.66 -2.72 -29.46
N LEU A 424 18.80 -2.70 -30.48
CA LEU A 424 17.65 -1.81 -30.55
C LEU A 424 16.72 -2.00 -29.32
N ALA A 425 16.38 -3.23 -28.98
CA ALA A 425 15.56 -3.55 -27.81
C ALA A 425 16.18 -3.02 -26.50
N ARG A 426 17.50 -3.15 -26.33
CA ARG A 426 18.21 -2.63 -25.17
C ARG A 426 18.20 -1.11 -25.12
N SER A 427 18.36 -0.46 -26.26
CA SER A 427 18.37 1.01 -26.37
C SER A 427 16.98 1.57 -26.04
N ILE A 428 15.92 0.97 -26.55
CA ILE A 428 14.54 1.34 -26.22
C ILE A 428 14.27 1.12 -24.72
N ALA A 429 14.68 -0.02 -24.16
CA ALA A 429 14.52 -0.29 -22.73
C ALA A 429 15.19 0.78 -21.85
N LYS A 430 16.44 1.14 -22.20
CA LYS A 430 17.20 2.17 -21.49
C LYS A 430 16.56 3.56 -21.57
N GLN A 431 16.00 3.90 -22.75
CA GLN A 431 15.31 5.18 -22.92
C GLN A 431 14.02 5.23 -22.08
N ILE A 432 13.24 4.14 -22.09
CA ILE A 432 12.05 4.02 -21.24
C ILE A 432 12.40 4.15 -19.76
N GLU A 433 13.47 3.50 -19.30
CA GLU A 433 13.95 3.61 -17.91
C GLU A 433 14.36 5.03 -17.52
N THR A 434 14.90 5.80 -18.48
CA THR A 434 15.37 7.18 -18.25
C THR A 434 14.22 8.18 -18.25
N ASP A 435 13.30 8.06 -19.19
CA ASP A 435 12.28 9.09 -19.47
C ASP A 435 10.96 8.86 -18.74
N LEU A 436 10.66 7.61 -18.32
CA LEU A 436 9.40 7.28 -17.71
C LEU A 436 9.56 6.66 -16.31
N ARG A 437 8.78 7.18 -15.37
CA ARG A 437 8.58 6.52 -14.06
C ARG A 437 7.37 5.60 -14.13
N TYR A 438 7.58 4.29 -14.00
CA TYR A 438 6.50 3.29 -14.00
C TYR A 438 6.68 2.27 -12.86
N PRO A 439 5.58 1.76 -12.30
CA PRO A 439 5.65 0.74 -11.26
C PRO A 439 5.82 -0.65 -11.88
N GLY A 440 6.98 -1.27 -11.69
CA GLY A 440 7.21 -2.66 -12.07
C GLY A 440 8.14 -2.85 -13.27
N ARG A 441 8.01 -4.00 -13.95
CA ARG A 441 8.82 -4.36 -15.14
C ARG A 441 7.97 -4.29 -16.38
N ILE A 442 8.50 -3.69 -17.46
CA ILE A 442 7.88 -3.69 -18.78
C ILE A 442 8.58 -4.75 -19.63
N ARG A 443 7.79 -5.64 -20.26
CA ARG A 443 8.30 -6.61 -21.23
C ARG A 443 8.33 -5.94 -22.61
N LEU A 444 9.49 -5.92 -23.26
CA LEU A 444 9.60 -5.50 -24.66
C LEU A 444 9.60 -6.75 -25.54
N THR A 445 8.68 -6.80 -26.50
CA THR A 445 8.57 -7.87 -27.49
C THR A 445 8.82 -7.28 -28.87
N MET A 446 9.97 -7.57 -29.47
CA MET A 446 10.31 -7.14 -30.82
C MET A 446 9.71 -8.13 -31.83
N ILE A 447 8.91 -7.62 -32.78
CA ILE A 447 8.28 -8.41 -33.83
C ILE A 447 8.80 -7.95 -35.17
N ARG A 448 9.36 -8.89 -35.92
CA ARG A 448 9.80 -8.70 -37.29
C ARG A 448 9.04 -9.65 -38.19
N GLU A 449 8.24 -9.10 -39.12
CA GLU A 449 7.33 -9.87 -39.96
C GLU A 449 7.69 -9.70 -41.46
N THR A 450 7.70 -10.82 -42.20
CA THR A 450 7.77 -10.80 -43.66
C THR A 450 6.51 -11.43 -44.19
N ARG A 451 5.70 -10.66 -44.94
CA ARG A 451 4.48 -11.17 -45.62
C ARG A 451 4.74 -11.33 -47.12
N ILE A 452 4.54 -12.54 -47.58
CA ILE A 452 4.56 -12.86 -49.04
C ILE A 452 3.14 -13.20 -49.43
N ILE A 453 2.59 -12.48 -50.38
CA ILE A 453 1.24 -12.73 -50.90
C ILE A 453 1.37 -13.22 -52.34
N GLU A 454 0.91 -14.44 -52.62
CA GLU A 454 0.76 -14.99 -53.94
C GLU A 454 -0.68 -15.34 -54.23
N TYR A 455 -1.12 -15.11 -55.49
CA TYR A 455 -2.46 -15.43 -55.94
C TYR A 455 -2.42 -16.67 -56.86
N ALA A 456 -3.04 -17.77 -56.44
CA ALA A 456 -3.34 -18.90 -57.32
C ALA A 456 -4.49 -18.48 -58.25
N ARG A 457 -4.27 -18.64 -59.56
CA ARG A 457 -5.27 -18.40 -60.62
C ARG A 457 -5.93 -19.68 -61.07
#